data_e50781a12cd663a6341fee979f169b41
#
_entry.id   e50781a12cd663a6341fee979f169b41
#
_cell.length_a   1.000
_cell.length_b   1.000
_cell.length_c   1.000
_cell.angle_alpha   90.00
_cell.angle_beta   90.00
_cell.angle_gamma   90.00
#
_symmetry.space_group_name_H-M   'P 1'
#
loop_
_entity.id
_entity.type
_entity.pdbx_description
1 polymer ?
#
loop_
_entity_poly.entity_id
_entity_poly.type
_entity_poly.pdbx_seq_one_letter_code
_entity_poly.pdbx_strand_id
1 'polypeptide(L)'
;MAAGLAPRSGGGGGRRRGRRAPMADINVTPLVDVMLVLLIIFMVTAPLLVAGVPVDLPQSRAGALEQKAEPVQIAMDAQGAIYIDDVLTAEAALPAQLAALAAEPAPPEGRRIYLRADRGLDYGRVMRVMGELNRAGLNRVALVSVGDEQ
;
A
#
# COMPACT_ATOMS: atom_id res chain seq x y z
N MET A 1 -85.74 -27.13 -64.30
CA MET A 1 -84.79 -26.18 -64.84
C MET A 1 -84.38 -25.24 -63.75
N ALA A 2 -83.27 -25.47 -63.13
CA ALA A 2 -82.62 -24.50 -62.33
C ALA A 2 -81.21 -25.03 -61.99
N ALA A 3 -80.22 -24.42 -62.56
CA ALA A 3 -78.87 -24.73 -62.33
C ALA A 3 -78.46 -24.17 -60.97
N GLY A 4 -78.18 -25.02 -60.04
CA GLY A 4 -77.65 -24.62 -58.74
C GLY A 4 -76.15 -24.43 -58.85
N LEU A 5 -75.72 -23.20 -58.77
CA LEU A 5 -74.32 -22.88 -58.58
C LEU A 5 -74.00 -22.97 -57.11
N ALA A 6 -73.16 -23.91 -56.77
CA ALA A 6 -72.57 -23.96 -55.44
C ALA A 6 -71.46 -22.90 -55.28
N PRO A 7 -71.44 -22.13 -54.21
CA PRO A 7 -70.33 -21.23 -53.97
C PRO A 7 -69.11 -22.01 -53.49
N ARG A 8 -67.99 -21.83 -54.14
CA ARG A 8 -66.69 -22.34 -53.76
C ARG A 8 -66.21 -21.54 -52.57
N SER A 9 -66.16 -22.23 -51.47
CA SER A 9 -65.50 -21.76 -50.30
C SER A 9 -63.99 -21.65 -50.55
N GLY A 10 -63.54 -20.42 -50.76
CA GLY A 10 -62.12 -20.11 -50.80
C GLY A 10 -61.50 -20.11 -49.39
N GLY A 11 -60.89 -21.23 -49.08
CA GLY A 11 -60.10 -21.29 -47.87
C GLY A 11 -58.86 -20.38 -47.97
N GLY A 12 -58.97 -19.18 -47.45
CA GLY A 12 -57.87 -18.27 -47.27
C GLY A 12 -56.98 -18.81 -46.20
N GLY A 13 -55.95 -19.60 -46.57
CA GLY A 13 -54.88 -19.97 -45.71
C GLY A 13 -54.04 -18.71 -45.33
N GLY A 14 -54.43 -18.08 -44.27
CA GLY A 14 -53.60 -17.02 -43.68
C GLY A 14 -52.27 -17.58 -43.32
N ARG A 15 -51.30 -17.42 -44.20
CA ARG A 15 -49.90 -17.59 -43.82
C ARG A 15 -49.60 -16.59 -42.71
N ARG A 16 -49.65 -17.03 -41.49
CA ARG A 16 -49.04 -16.32 -40.39
C ARG A 16 -47.55 -16.14 -40.76
N ARG A 17 -47.25 -15.00 -41.38
CA ARG A 17 -45.88 -14.52 -41.45
C ARG A 17 -45.40 -14.41 -40.02
N GLY A 18 -44.62 -15.40 -39.58
CA GLY A 18 -43.90 -15.31 -38.34
C GLY A 18 -43.15 -13.98 -38.37
N ARG A 19 -43.56 -13.07 -37.53
CA ARG A 19 -42.75 -11.88 -37.25
C ARG A 19 -41.40 -12.42 -36.78
N ARG A 20 -40.45 -12.49 -37.72
CA ARG A 20 -39.05 -12.60 -37.31
C ARG A 20 -38.81 -11.40 -36.45
N ALA A 21 -38.64 -11.64 -35.14
CA ALA A 21 -38.17 -10.61 -34.27
C ALA A 21 -36.88 -10.05 -34.88
N PRO A 22 -36.72 -8.73 -34.99
CA PRO A 22 -35.48 -8.18 -35.48
C PRO A 22 -34.39 -8.69 -34.57
N MET A 23 -33.49 -9.50 -35.11
CA MET A 23 -32.25 -9.85 -34.42
C MET A 23 -31.47 -8.55 -34.35
N ALA A 24 -31.51 -7.91 -33.20
CA ALA A 24 -30.66 -6.78 -32.94
C ALA A 24 -29.23 -7.34 -32.80
N ASP A 25 -28.50 -7.27 -33.88
CA ASP A 25 -27.04 -7.54 -33.82
C ASP A 25 -26.42 -6.49 -32.94
N ILE A 26 -25.93 -6.94 -31.78
CA ILE A 26 -25.19 -6.08 -30.89
C ILE A 26 -23.85 -5.83 -31.57
N ASN A 27 -23.61 -4.57 -31.97
CA ASN A 27 -22.34 -4.19 -32.51
C ASN A 27 -21.32 -4.18 -31.34
N VAL A 28 -20.40 -5.14 -31.34
CA VAL A 28 -19.36 -5.28 -30.30
C VAL A 28 -18.21 -4.29 -30.49
N THR A 29 -18.15 -3.58 -31.60
CA THR A 29 -17.05 -2.63 -31.88
C THR A 29 -16.93 -1.53 -30.83
N PRO A 30 -18.00 -0.85 -30.37
CA PRO A 30 -17.88 0.12 -29.27
C PRO A 30 -17.47 -0.50 -27.96
N LEU A 31 -17.89 -1.72 -27.66
CA LEU A 31 -17.51 -2.44 -26.45
C LEU A 31 -16.02 -2.79 -26.45
N VAL A 32 -15.54 -3.33 -27.56
CA VAL A 32 -14.12 -3.69 -27.74
C VAL A 32 -13.23 -2.45 -27.67
N ASP A 33 -13.66 -1.33 -28.26
CA ASP A 33 -12.92 -0.08 -28.19
C ASP A 33 -12.74 0.43 -26.76
N VAL A 34 -13.82 0.43 -25.98
CA VAL A 34 -13.76 0.81 -24.56
C VAL A 34 -12.82 -0.12 -23.77
N MET A 35 -12.92 -1.42 -24.01
CA MET A 35 -12.07 -2.41 -23.34
C MET A 35 -10.59 -2.24 -23.70
N LEU A 36 -10.28 -1.97 -24.95
CA LEU A 36 -8.91 -1.72 -25.42
C LEU A 36 -8.35 -0.42 -24.84
N VAL A 37 -9.14 0.64 -24.83
CA VAL A 37 -8.72 1.93 -24.23
C VAL A 37 -8.46 1.78 -22.74
N LEU A 38 -9.34 1.11 -22.00
CA LEU A 38 -9.12 0.84 -20.58
C LEU A 38 -7.88 -0.02 -20.35
N LEU A 39 -7.65 -1.04 -21.18
CA LEU A 39 -6.46 -1.89 -21.09
C LEU A 39 -5.18 -1.06 -21.27
N ILE A 40 -5.14 -0.19 -22.27
CA ILE A 40 -3.98 0.69 -22.51
C ILE A 40 -3.78 1.66 -21.35
N ILE A 41 -4.85 2.26 -20.83
CA ILE A 41 -4.77 3.17 -19.69
C ILE A 41 -4.18 2.43 -18.48
N PHE A 42 -4.68 1.26 -18.13
CA PHE A 42 -4.14 0.47 -17.03
C PHE A 42 -2.69 0.04 -17.27
N MET A 43 -2.34 -0.32 -18.50
CA MET A 43 -0.97 -0.69 -18.86
C MET A 43 0.01 0.47 -18.67
N VAL A 44 -0.40 1.69 -18.98
CA VAL A 44 0.44 2.89 -18.85
C VAL A 44 0.47 3.39 -17.42
N THR A 45 -0.65 3.32 -16.70
CA THR A 45 -0.74 3.84 -15.33
C THR A 45 -0.17 2.89 -14.27
N ALA A 46 -0.22 1.58 -14.49
CA ALA A 46 0.30 0.59 -13.55
C ALA A 46 1.78 0.80 -13.17
N PRO A 47 2.71 1.00 -14.11
CA PRO A 47 4.10 1.30 -13.77
C PRO A 47 4.27 2.65 -13.07
N LEU A 48 3.37 3.62 -13.28
CA LEU A 48 3.42 4.91 -12.59
C LEU A 48 3.02 4.81 -11.11
N LEU A 49 2.24 3.81 -10.74
CA LEU A 49 1.87 3.54 -9.36
C LEU A 49 2.99 2.81 -8.58
N VAL A 50 3.82 2.04 -9.30
CA VAL A 50 4.94 1.28 -8.70
C VAL A 50 6.24 2.08 -8.73
N ALA A 51 6.40 2.97 -9.70
CA ALA A 51 7.50 3.90 -9.73
C ALA A 51 7.20 5.09 -8.80
N GLY A 52 7.59 4.97 -7.55
CA GLY A 52 8.11 6.15 -6.91
C GLY A 52 9.18 6.68 -7.87
N VAL A 53 8.96 7.89 -8.39
CA VAL A 53 9.87 8.53 -9.33
C VAL A 53 11.29 8.34 -8.81
N PRO A 54 12.18 7.56 -9.49
CA PRO A 54 13.58 7.64 -9.18
C PRO A 54 13.97 9.07 -9.54
N VAL A 55 13.98 9.92 -8.53
CA VAL A 55 14.61 11.21 -8.67
C VAL A 55 16.09 10.88 -8.77
N ASP A 56 16.62 10.87 -10.00
CA ASP A 56 18.05 10.97 -10.22
C ASP A 56 18.48 12.28 -9.54
N LEU A 57 18.82 12.14 -8.29
CA LEU A 57 19.52 13.21 -7.59
C LEU A 57 20.81 13.41 -8.36
N PRO A 58 21.07 14.63 -8.87
CA PRO A 58 22.32 14.89 -9.53
C PRO A 58 23.43 14.44 -8.59
N GLN A 59 24.29 13.56 -9.06
CA GLN A 59 25.49 13.16 -8.37
C GLN A 59 26.37 14.41 -8.23
N SER A 60 26.06 15.24 -7.27
CA SER A 60 27.01 16.21 -6.78
C SER A 60 28.15 15.37 -6.18
N ARG A 61 29.33 15.45 -6.76
CA ARG A 61 30.57 14.84 -6.31
C ARG A 61 31.01 15.38 -4.93
N ALA A 62 30.09 15.89 -4.15
CA ALA A 62 30.28 16.26 -2.77
C ALA A 62 30.02 15.02 -1.91
N GLY A 63 31.06 14.20 -1.80
CA GLY A 63 31.21 13.23 -0.70
C GLY A 63 30.26 12.04 -0.80
N ALA A 64 30.82 10.89 -1.15
CA ALA A 64 30.29 9.55 -0.88
C ALA A 64 30.16 9.31 0.63
N LEU A 65 29.44 10.14 1.37
CA LEU A 65 29.32 10.08 2.85
C LEU A 65 27.93 10.41 3.38
N GLU A 66 26.92 10.56 2.56
CA GLU A 66 25.57 10.50 3.08
C GLU A 66 24.95 9.12 2.81
N GLN A 67 25.55 8.09 3.41
CA GLN A 67 24.73 7.01 3.89
C GLN A 67 23.81 7.66 4.93
N LYS A 68 22.57 7.98 4.51
CA LYS A 68 21.49 8.20 5.45
C LYS A 68 21.44 6.95 6.31
N ALA A 69 22.10 6.98 7.46
CA ALA A 69 21.99 5.90 8.40
C ALA A 69 20.50 5.75 8.70
N GLU A 70 19.95 4.60 8.38
CA GLU A 70 18.57 4.31 8.67
C GLU A 70 18.32 4.57 10.15
N PRO A 71 17.25 5.27 10.49
CA PRO A 71 16.94 5.54 11.88
C PRO A 71 16.66 4.22 12.60
N VAL A 72 17.27 4.01 13.74
CA VAL A 72 17.02 2.85 14.57
C VAL A 72 15.68 3.00 15.27
N GLN A 73 14.85 1.96 15.17
CA GLN A 73 13.56 1.93 15.84
C GLN A 73 13.66 1.14 17.14
N ILE A 74 13.28 1.75 18.24
CA ILE A 74 13.13 1.07 19.53
C ILE A 74 11.65 1.08 19.87
N ALA A 75 11.05 -0.09 20.05
CA ALA A 75 9.66 -0.23 20.42
C ALA A 75 9.53 -0.85 21.80
N MET A 76 8.57 -0.37 22.58
CA MET A 76 8.21 -0.93 23.87
C MET A 76 6.73 -1.30 23.85
N ASP A 77 6.42 -2.57 24.11
CA ASP A 77 5.05 -3.05 24.19
C ASP A 77 4.40 -2.77 25.56
N ALA A 78 3.11 -3.04 25.66
CA ALA A 78 2.32 -2.85 26.89
C ALA A 78 2.83 -3.68 28.07
N GLN A 79 3.54 -4.77 27.84
CA GLN A 79 4.16 -5.63 28.85
C GLN A 79 5.55 -5.13 29.26
N GLY A 80 6.10 -4.15 28.57
CA GLY A 80 7.41 -3.58 28.79
C GLY A 80 8.54 -4.33 28.10
N ALA A 81 8.23 -5.21 27.14
CA ALA A 81 9.24 -5.82 26.30
C ALA A 81 9.83 -4.78 25.34
N ILE A 82 11.13 -4.85 25.14
CA ILE A 82 11.88 -3.90 24.34
C ILE A 82 12.30 -4.57 23.04
N TYR A 83 12.05 -3.92 21.92
CA TYR A 83 12.45 -4.36 20.58
C TYR A 83 13.36 -3.31 19.96
N ILE A 84 14.50 -3.73 19.45
CA ILE A 84 15.40 -2.90 18.65
C ILE A 84 15.35 -3.42 17.22
N ASP A 85 14.90 -2.60 16.27
CA ASP A 85 14.68 -2.98 14.87
C ASP A 85 13.94 -4.33 14.73
N ASP A 86 12.81 -4.45 15.48
CA ASP A 86 11.94 -5.64 15.54
C ASP A 86 12.58 -6.88 16.22
N VAL A 87 13.76 -6.76 16.79
CA VAL A 87 14.42 -7.83 17.55
C VAL A 87 14.16 -7.67 19.04
N LEU A 88 13.54 -8.69 19.63
CA LEU A 88 13.31 -8.70 21.10
C LEU A 88 14.63 -8.63 21.86
N THR A 89 14.75 -7.63 22.72
CA THR A 89 15.94 -7.37 23.53
C THR A 89 15.62 -7.50 25.00
N ALA A 90 16.37 -8.32 25.71
CA ALA A 90 16.24 -8.38 27.17
C ALA A 90 16.68 -7.05 27.81
N GLU A 91 15.95 -6.60 28.82
CA GLU A 91 16.28 -5.35 29.53
C GLU A 91 17.72 -5.34 30.06
N ALA A 92 18.21 -6.49 30.52
CA ALA A 92 19.61 -6.64 30.98
C ALA A 92 20.64 -6.51 29.84
N ALA A 93 20.31 -6.83 28.64
CA ALA A 93 21.18 -6.75 27.46
C ALA A 93 21.12 -5.37 26.78
N LEU A 94 20.15 -4.56 27.13
CA LEU A 94 19.90 -3.25 26.52
C LEU A 94 21.12 -2.32 26.54
N PRO A 95 21.84 -2.13 27.69
CA PRO A 95 22.99 -1.25 27.70
C PRO A 95 24.12 -1.70 26.77
N ALA A 96 24.37 -3.01 26.69
CA ALA A 96 25.39 -3.57 25.79
C ALA A 96 25.04 -3.39 24.32
N GLN A 97 23.79 -3.59 23.96
CA GLN A 97 23.32 -3.40 22.58
C GLN A 97 23.32 -1.93 22.17
N LEU A 98 22.92 -1.03 23.06
CA LEU A 98 22.99 0.41 22.80
C LEU A 98 24.42 0.90 22.66
N ALA A 99 25.36 0.38 23.48
CA ALA A 99 26.77 0.69 23.36
C ALA A 99 27.38 0.19 22.04
N ALA A 100 27.00 -1.01 21.59
CA ALA A 100 27.39 -1.54 20.28
C ALA A 100 26.85 -0.67 19.15
N LEU A 101 25.59 -0.25 19.24
CA LEU A 101 24.94 0.63 18.29
C LEU A 101 25.61 2.01 18.22
N ALA A 102 26.03 2.54 19.37
CA ALA A 102 26.76 3.82 19.45
C ALA A 102 28.17 3.73 18.88
N ALA A 103 28.79 2.54 18.93
CA ALA A 103 30.12 2.30 18.37
C ALA A 103 30.10 2.12 16.83
N GLU A 104 28.96 1.84 16.22
CA GLU A 104 28.84 1.78 14.77
C GLU A 104 29.03 3.17 14.13
N PRO A 105 29.56 3.21 12.87
CA PRO A 105 29.69 4.46 12.15
C PRO A 105 28.35 5.20 12.07
N ALA A 106 28.32 6.41 12.57
CA ALA A 106 27.13 7.26 12.54
C ALA A 106 27.41 8.51 11.67
N PRO A 107 26.38 9.10 11.07
CA PRO A 107 26.53 10.38 10.38
C PRO A 107 27.04 11.45 11.35
N PRO A 108 27.72 12.51 10.86
CA PRO A 108 28.27 13.58 11.69
C PRO A 108 27.21 14.27 12.58
N GLU A 109 25.94 14.20 12.16
CA GLU A 109 24.80 14.70 12.93
C GLU A 109 24.34 13.77 14.06
N GLY A 110 24.91 12.57 14.17
CA GLY A 110 24.49 11.53 15.10
C GLY A 110 23.35 10.66 14.55
N ARG A 111 23.24 9.46 15.12
CA ARG A 111 22.21 8.49 14.76
C ARG A 111 20.84 8.94 15.28
N ARG A 112 19.82 8.88 14.43
CA ARG A 112 18.44 9.15 14.84
C ARG A 112 17.82 7.89 15.42
N ILE A 113 17.18 8.03 16.57
CA ILE A 113 16.47 6.94 17.23
C ILE A 113 14.99 7.33 17.35
N TYR A 114 14.13 6.43 16.91
CA TYR A 114 12.68 6.56 17.11
C TYR A 114 12.27 5.63 18.23
N LEU A 115 11.86 6.20 19.35
CA LEU A 115 11.33 5.45 20.48
C LEU A 115 9.81 5.41 20.39
N ARG A 116 9.26 4.23 20.20
CA ARG A 116 7.82 3.97 20.19
C ARG A 116 7.46 3.29 21.51
N ALA A 117 6.60 3.86 22.29
CA ALA A 117 6.11 3.28 23.52
C ALA A 117 4.59 3.07 23.45
N ASP A 118 4.13 1.92 23.95
CA ASP A 118 2.71 1.67 24.09
C ASP A 118 2.10 2.67 25.08
N ARG A 119 0.87 3.09 24.80
CA ARG A 119 0.16 4.08 25.61
C ARG A 119 -0.11 3.63 27.03
N GLY A 120 -0.26 2.33 27.26
CA GLY A 120 -0.50 1.74 28.58
C GLY A 120 0.76 1.53 29.41
N LEU A 121 1.94 1.82 28.83
CA LEU A 121 3.21 1.60 29.50
C LEU A 121 3.47 2.67 30.59
N ASP A 122 4.01 2.20 31.72
CA ASP A 122 4.43 3.10 32.79
C ASP A 122 5.51 4.08 32.31
N TYR A 123 5.27 5.35 32.53
CA TYR A 123 6.21 6.44 32.17
C TYR A 123 7.61 6.23 32.75
N GLY A 124 7.71 5.67 33.96
CA GLY A 124 9.00 5.38 34.58
C GLY A 124 9.85 4.38 33.79
N ARG A 125 9.24 3.43 33.08
CA ARG A 125 9.94 2.49 32.21
C ARG A 125 10.47 3.17 30.95
N VAL A 126 9.66 4.02 30.34
CA VAL A 126 10.07 4.83 29.19
C VAL A 126 11.27 5.71 29.55
N MET A 127 11.23 6.35 30.71
CA MET A 127 12.32 7.20 31.19
C MET A 127 13.60 6.43 31.48
N ARG A 128 13.53 5.18 31.93
CA ARG A 128 14.69 4.32 32.08
C ARG A 128 15.37 4.07 30.75
N VAL A 129 14.63 3.69 29.74
CA VAL A 129 15.16 3.46 28.38
C VAL A 129 15.76 4.74 27.82
N MET A 130 15.11 5.88 28.00
CA MET A 130 15.65 7.18 27.64
C MET A 130 16.97 7.49 28.35
N GLY A 131 17.08 7.12 29.62
CA GLY A 131 18.31 7.26 30.41
C GLY A 131 19.46 6.40 29.88
N GLU A 132 19.16 5.16 29.49
CA GLU A 132 20.16 4.27 28.90
C GLU A 132 20.61 4.76 27.50
N LEU A 133 19.71 5.28 26.69
CA LEU A 133 20.03 5.91 25.42
C LEU A 133 20.98 7.10 25.60
N ASN A 134 20.68 7.95 26.55
CA ASN A 134 21.53 9.11 26.88
C ASN A 134 22.91 8.68 27.36
N ARG A 135 22.99 7.66 28.22
CA ARG A 135 24.29 7.11 28.71
C ARG A 135 25.12 6.54 27.56
N ALA A 136 24.50 5.92 26.57
CA ALA A 136 25.16 5.41 25.38
C ALA A 136 25.60 6.50 24.40
N GLY A 137 25.27 7.77 24.67
CA GLY A 137 25.55 8.89 23.77
C GLY A 137 24.58 9.07 22.60
N LEU A 138 23.46 8.34 22.62
CA LEU A 138 22.43 8.40 21.60
C LEU A 138 21.39 9.48 21.96
N ASN A 139 21.76 10.74 21.76
CA ASN A 139 20.96 11.88 22.22
C ASN A 139 19.87 12.35 21.24
N ARG A 140 19.86 11.83 20.03
CA ARG A 140 18.87 12.21 19.01
C ARG A 140 17.67 11.26 19.01
N VAL A 141 16.91 11.29 20.08
CA VAL A 141 15.73 10.45 20.27
C VAL A 141 14.47 11.24 19.97
N ALA A 142 13.66 10.72 19.06
CA ALA A 142 12.30 11.21 18.82
C ALA A 142 11.31 10.21 19.43
N LEU A 143 10.47 10.67 20.33
CA LEU A 143 9.38 9.88 20.88
C LEU A 143 8.23 9.88 19.90
N VAL A 144 7.86 8.69 19.42
CA VAL A 144 6.72 8.49 18.53
C VAL A 144 5.59 7.91 19.34
N SER A 145 4.57 8.70 19.60
CA SER A 145 3.32 8.20 20.16
C SER A 145 2.49 7.57 19.04
N VAL A 146 2.00 6.36 19.25
CA VAL A 146 0.98 5.78 18.37
C VAL A 146 -0.31 6.51 18.69
N GLY A 147 -0.62 7.55 17.92
CA GLY A 147 -1.92 8.22 17.99
C GLY A 147 -2.97 7.27 17.44
N ASP A 148 -4.10 7.18 18.12
CA ASP A 148 -5.30 6.60 17.56
C ASP A 148 -5.66 7.40 16.30
N GLU A 149 -5.51 6.81 15.13
CA GLU A 149 -6.21 7.29 13.95
C GLU A 149 -7.69 7.02 14.18
N GLN A 150 -8.44 8.05 14.51
CA GLN A 150 -9.89 8.07 14.43
C GLN A 150 -10.32 8.46 13.01
#